data_3fef0274ce231c973369ad020552693e
#
_entry.id   3fef0274ce231c973369ad020552693e
#
_cell.length_a   1.000
_cell.length_b   1.000
_cell.length_c   1.000
_cell.angle_alpha   90.00
_cell.angle_beta   90.00
_cell.angle_gamma   90.00
#
_symmetry.space_group_name_H-M   'P 1'
#
loop_
_entity.id
_entity.type
_entity.pdbx_description
1 polymer ?
#
loop_
_entity_poly.entity_id
_entity_poly.type
_entity_poly.pdbx_seq_one_letter_code
_entity_poly.pdbx_strand_id
1 'polypeptide(L)'
;MTSMFLNALMGQQQPAIDTLDHMHQGRANPTRTSKVGATPSLDFDDPYDNLYAFGKIWGGYDGPEIGAFHGLMYARIGEQRLIPLFGYTGTGCMESRIDDDGNMQIRGKETGYFTDLATGDILKTWDNPFTGETVEVFDFYNDSMGGTLTKEMPRFAMGAAKDDPTLMNDGTAVAGTGVIPFVLPFETFGPDLMLAWDYAHEYTNPVDPKHWPKASTGPRISPSEHFTFSMSLDEMTDRSEPSSRYNAGFSRVSQWWPWMRMGGSEYQDEVLFGRMFSHKGLKDFGDVPPKVLAYIEKNAPEYLEPPDFWPQVQPKGTWEAFAQEVPKEVE
;
A
#
# COMPACT_ATOMS: atom_id res chain seq x y z
N MET A 1 4.13 0.87 2.88
CA MET A 1 2.67 0.77 3.04
C MET A 1 1.96 1.58 1.97
N THR A 2 2.35 2.79 1.77
CA THR A 2 1.75 3.78 0.84
C THR A 2 1.86 3.34 -0.63
N SER A 3 2.95 2.68 -1.06
CA SER A 3 3.08 2.17 -2.43
C SER A 3 2.18 0.97 -2.72
N MET A 4 1.98 0.13 -1.71
CA MET A 4 1.01 -0.97 -1.81
C MET A 4 -0.39 -0.41 -2.02
N PHE A 5 -0.71 0.69 -1.35
CA PHE A 5 -1.98 1.39 -1.49
C PHE A 5 -2.13 2.03 -2.88
N LEU A 6 -1.07 2.64 -3.40
CA LEU A 6 -1.08 3.18 -4.76
C LEU A 6 -1.16 2.07 -5.81
N ASN A 7 -0.41 0.98 -5.62
CA ASN A 7 -0.55 -0.21 -6.43
C ASN A 7 -1.97 -0.79 -6.36
N ALA A 8 -2.59 -0.76 -5.19
CA ALA A 8 -3.97 -1.14 -5.00
C ALA A 8 -4.92 -0.28 -5.85
N LEU A 9 -4.78 1.03 -5.80
CA LEU A 9 -5.58 1.96 -6.60
C LEU A 9 -5.32 1.86 -8.09
N MET A 10 -4.07 1.66 -8.47
CA MET A 10 -3.64 1.66 -9.86
C MET A 10 -3.73 0.27 -10.50
N GLY A 11 -3.80 -0.81 -9.70
CA GLY A 11 -3.79 -2.20 -10.12
C GLY A 11 -5.03 -3.03 -9.77
N GLN A 12 -6.13 -2.41 -9.32
CA GLN A 12 -7.28 -3.17 -8.84
C GLN A 12 -7.97 -4.01 -9.91
N GLN A 13 -8.03 -5.32 -9.66
CA GLN A 13 -9.23 -6.10 -9.98
C GLN A 13 -10.28 -5.79 -8.92
N GLN A 14 -11.35 -5.14 -9.29
CA GLN A 14 -12.46 -4.97 -8.37
C GLN A 14 -13.09 -6.32 -8.03
N PRO A 15 -13.50 -6.53 -6.76
CA PRO A 15 -14.48 -7.55 -6.44
C PRO A 15 -15.72 -7.33 -7.31
N ALA A 16 -16.39 -8.41 -7.65
CA ALA A 16 -17.59 -8.36 -8.48
C ALA A 16 -18.52 -7.23 -8.02
N ILE A 17 -18.96 -6.44 -8.98
CA ILE A 17 -19.77 -5.22 -8.83
C ILE A 17 -20.95 -5.39 -7.87
N ASP A 18 -21.53 -6.59 -7.82
CA ASP A 18 -22.63 -6.93 -6.92
C ASP A 18 -22.33 -6.69 -5.44
N THR A 19 -21.07 -6.80 -5.03
CA THR A 19 -20.70 -6.60 -3.62
C THR A 19 -20.64 -5.12 -3.25
N LEU A 20 -20.17 -4.26 -4.17
CA LEU A 20 -20.15 -2.82 -3.95
C LEU A 20 -21.56 -2.21 -4.02
N ASP A 21 -22.38 -2.65 -4.97
CA ASP A 21 -23.78 -2.23 -5.04
C ASP A 21 -24.56 -2.61 -3.76
N HIS A 22 -24.29 -3.78 -3.19
CA HIS A 22 -24.90 -4.16 -1.91
C HIS A 22 -24.39 -3.35 -0.71
N MET A 23 -23.14 -2.91 -0.72
CA MET A 23 -22.60 -2.03 0.33
C MET A 23 -23.18 -0.60 0.23
N HIS A 24 -23.47 -0.11 -0.96
CA HIS A 24 -24.05 1.23 -1.16
C HIS A 24 -25.57 1.28 -1.05
N GLN A 25 -26.29 0.21 -1.38
CA GLN A 25 -27.77 0.19 -1.38
C GLN A 25 -28.43 0.17 0.00
N GLY A 26 -27.69 -0.04 1.08
CA GLY A 26 -28.23 -0.16 2.44
C GLY A 26 -28.00 1.01 3.37
N ARG A 27 -27.24 2.03 2.96
CA ARG A 27 -26.81 3.11 3.85
C ARG A 27 -27.31 4.47 3.36
N ALA A 28 -28.50 4.86 3.83
CA ALA A 28 -28.85 6.27 3.81
C ALA A 28 -27.86 6.98 4.75
N ASN A 29 -26.93 7.77 4.19
CA ASN A 29 -26.14 8.70 4.99
C ASN A 29 -27.10 9.49 5.88
N PRO A 30 -26.89 9.55 7.21
CA PRO A 30 -27.72 10.38 8.06
C PRO A 30 -27.61 11.80 7.55
N THR A 31 -28.72 12.37 7.11
CA THR A 31 -28.83 13.73 6.59
C THR A 31 -28.21 14.68 7.62
N ARG A 32 -27.05 15.19 7.29
CA ARG A 32 -26.31 16.14 8.12
C ARG A 32 -27.07 17.47 8.09
N THR A 33 -27.60 17.89 9.21
CA THR A 33 -28.10 19.25 9.34
C THR A 33 -26.92 20.21 9.31
N SER A 34 -26.67 20.86 8.17
CA SER A 34 -25.62 21.88 8.06
C SER A 34 -25.89 23.03 9.03
N LYS A 35 -24.90 23.35 9.85
CA LYS A 35 -24.91 24.61 10.59
C LYS A 35 -24.84 25.77 9.57
N VAL A 36 -25.80 26.69 9.62
CA VAL A 36 -25.80 27.89 8.78
C VAL A 36 -24.53 28.69 9.02
N GLY A 37 -23.72 28.85 7.96
CA GLY A 37 -22.45 29.57 8.01
C GLY A 37 -21.19 28.67 8.01
N ALA A 38 -21.32 27.34 7.89
CA ALA A 38 -20.19 26.45 7.78
C ALA A 38 -19.57 26.51 6.37
N THR A 39 -18.24 26.44 6.28
CA THR A 39 -17.50 26.12 5.06
C THR A 39 -18.14 24.90 4.40
N PRO A 40 -18.29 24.84 3.07
CA PRO A 40 -18.87 23.66 2.42
C PRO A 40 -18.14 22.40 2.89
N SER A 41 -18.85 21.52 3.57
CA SER A 41 -18.31 20.22 3.97
C SER A 41 -18.12 19.37 2.72
N LEU A 42 -17.19 18.41 2.76
CA LEU A 42 -17.03 17.43 1.69
C LEU A 42 -18.29 16.58 1.57
N ASP A 43 -18.69 16.31 0.35
CA ASP A 43 -19.70 15.32 0.00
C ASP A 43 -19.01 14.02 -0.41
N PHE A 44 -19.09 13.01 0.45
CA PHE A 44 -18.44 11.72 0.18
C PHE A 44 -19.16 10.87 -0.89
N ASP A 45 -20.26 11.35 -1.44
CA ASP A 45 -20.89 10.76 -2.64
C ASP A 45 -20.43 11.45 -3.93
N ASP A 46 -19.72 12.59 -3.83
CA ASP A 46 -19.16 13.30 -4.98
C ASP A 46 -17.73 12.83 -5.31
N PRO A 47 -17.44 12.41 -6.56
CA PRO A 47 -16.11 11.91 -6.94
C PRO A 47 -14.98 12.94 -6.80
N TYR A 48 -15.23 14.25 -6.99
CA TYR A 48 -14.19 15.25 -6.82
C TYR A 48 -13.87 15.49 -5.34
N ASP A 49 -14.89 15.46 -4.48
CA ASP A 49 -14.70 15.57 -3.04
C ASP A 49 -13.98 14.31 -2.49
N ASN A 50 -14.24 13.15 -3.08
CA ASN A 50 -13.48 11.93 -2.77
C ASN A 50 -12.01 12.03 -3.19
N LEU A 51 -11.72 12.55 -4.39
CA LEU A 51 -10.34 12.81 -4.82
C LEU A 51 -9.63 13.77 -3.86
N TYR A 52 -10.33 14.86 -3.48
CA TYR A 52 -9.79 15.83 -2.55
C TYR A 52 -9.53 15.20 -1.16
N ALA A 53 -10.49 14.48 -0.62
CA ALA A 53 -10.34 13.77 0.65
C ALA A 53 -9.19 12.75 0.59
N PHE A 54 -9.08 12.02 -0.52
CA PHE A 54 -8.02 11.05 -0.71
C PHE A 54 -6.63 11.70 -0.78
N GLY A 55 -6.52 12.84 -1.43
CA GLY A 55 -5.27 13.62 -1.44
C GLY A 55 -4.87 14.09 -0.04
N LYS A 56 -5.83 14.46 0.83
CA LYS A 56 -5.59 14.77 2.24
C LYS A 56 -5.13 13.56 3.06
N ILE A 57 -5.59 12.35 2.71
CA ILE A 57 -5.12 11.10 3.34
C ILE A 57 -3.72 10.77 2.87
N TRP A 58 -3.48 10.88 1.57
CA TRP A 58 -2.25 10.43 0.95
C TRP A 58 -1.05 11.30 1.31
N GLY A 59 -1.13 12.57 1.01
CA GLY A 59 -0.06 13.54 1.24
C GLY A 59 -0.57 14.75 2.01
N GLY A 60 -0.64 15.85 1.33
CA GLY A 60 -1.12 17.14 1.78
C GLY A 60 -1.01 18.10 0.62
N TYR A 61 -1.81 19.16 0.65
CA TYR A 61 -1.89 20.18 -0.41
C TYR A 61 -1.01 21.40 -0.18
N ASP A 62 -0.36 21.49 0.98
CA ASP A 62 0.52 22.62 1.37
C ASP A 62 1.94 22.08 1.72
N GLY A 63 2.43 21.21 0.87
CA GLY A 63 3.75 20.60 1.01
C GLY A 63 3.75 19.16 1.49
N PRO A 64 4.96 18.59 1.67
CA PRO A 64 5.11 17.19 2.01
C PRO A 64 4.62 16.85 3.41
N GLU A 65 3.97 15.71 3.52
CA GLU A 65 3.55 15.11 4.77
C GLU A 65 4.40 13.88 5.09
N ILE A 66 4.75 13.73 6.37
CA ILE A 66 5.54 12.62 6.84
C ILE A 66 4.62 11.58 7.46
N GLY A 67 4.79 10.33 7.06
CA GLY A 67 4.17 9.17 7.66
C GLY A 67 5.20 8.17 8.15
N ALA A 68 4.87 7.41 9.18
CA ALA A 68 5.67 6.30 9.65
C ALA A 68 4.80 5.06 9.83
N PHE A 69 5.42 3.90 9.70
CA PHE A 69 4.75 2.63 9.94
C PHE A 69 5.66 1.66 10.69
N HIS A 70 5.05 0.79 11.45
CA HIS A 70 5.73 -0.29 12.16
C HIS A 70 4.79 -1.46 12.37
N GLY A 71 5.35 -2.64 12.49
CA GLY A 71 4.59 -3.85 12.75
C GLY A 71 5.43 -5.10 12.71
N LEU A 72 4.77 -6.23 12.58
CA LEU A 72 5.38 -7.55 12.60
C LEU A 72 4.97 -8.36 11.36
N MET A 73 5.91 -9.14 10.91
CA MET A 73 5.69 -10.17 9.93
C MET A 73 5.71 -11.54 10.59
N TYR A 74 4.79 -12.39 10.16
CA TYR A 74 4.57 -13.72 10.70
C TYR A 74 4.58 -14.75 9.57
N ALA A 75 4.99 -15.96 9.89
CA ALA A 75 4.62 -17.13 9.12
C ALA A 75 3.27 -17.66 9.58
N ARG A 76 2.41 -18.03 8.65
CA ARG A 76 1.20 -18.81 8.90
C ARG A 76 1.44 -20.21 8.33
N ILE A 77 1.62 -21.17 9.23
CA ILE A 77 1.95 -22.58 8.88
C ILE A 77 0.75 -23.46 9.28
N GLY A 78 0.05 -23.97 8.29
CA GLY A 78 -1.11 -24.85 8.48
C GLY A 78 -2.12 -24.26 9.48
N GLU A 79 -2.54 -25.06 10.47
CA GLU A 79 -3.45 -24.67 11.55
C GLU A 79 -2.74 -24.10 12.79
N GLN A 80 -1.42 -23.90 12.71
CA GLN A 80 -0.62 -23.42 13.83
C GLN A 80 -0.89 -21.94 14.13
N ARG A 81 -0.41 -21.51 15.30
CA ARG A 81 -0.39 -20.09 15.64
C ARG A 81 0.56 -19.36 14.70
N LEU A 82 0.27 -18.07 14.48
CA LEU A 82 1.20 -17.20 13.78
C LEU A 82 2.58 -17.20 14.47
N ILE A 83 3.62 -17.46 13.68
CA ILE A 83 5.01 -17.50 14.15
C ILE A 83 5.64 -16.15 13.81
N PRO A 84 6.01 -15.31 14.79
CA PRO A 84 6.65 -14.03 14.50
C PRO A 84 8.04 -14.26 13.90
N LEU A 85 8.36 -13.54 12.83
CA LEU A 85 9.63 -13.68 12.10
C LEU A 85 10.56 -12.50 12.33
N PHE A 86 10.07 -11.31 12.07
CA PHE A 86 10.81 -10.05 12.20
C PHE A 86 9.85 -8.85 12.26
N GLY A 87 10.35 -7.73 12.73
CA GLY A 87 9.67 -6.45 12.61
C GLY A 87 9.74 -5.90 11.19
N TYR A 88 8.81 -5.01 10.85
CA TYR A 88 8.86 -4.22 9.64
C TYR A 88 8.49 -2.78 9.96
N THR A 89 9.39 -1.85 9.67
CA THR A 89 9.24 -0.45 10.05
C THR A 89 9.83 0.47 8.99
N GLY A 90 9.25 1.64 8.82
CA GLY A 90 9.71 2.59 7.83
C GLY A 90 8.99 3.93 7.91
N THR A 91 9.24 4.74 6.90
CA THR A 91 8.67 6.08 6.77
C THR A 91 8.43 6.42 5.31
N GLY A 92 7.54 7.36 5.07
CA GLY A 92 7.29 7.93 3.77
C GLY A 92 7.14 9.44 3.84
N CYS A 93 7.49 10.12 2.75
CA CYS A 93 7.31 11.54 2.56
C CYS A 93 6.50 11.75 1.29
N MET A 94 5.30 12.33 1.43
CA MET A 94 4.27 12.36 0.40
C MET A 94 3.69 13.75 0.24
N GLU A 95 3.32 14.10 -0.99
CA GLU A 95 2.65 15.36 -1.32
C GLU A 95 1.57 15.12 -2.36
N SER A 96 0.52 15.93 -2.29
CA SER A 96 -0.64 15.88 -3.20
C SER A 96 -0.90 17.25 -3.80
N ARG A 97 -1.46 17.28 -5.00
CA ARG A 97 -2.02 18.51 -5.60
C ARG A 97 -3.21 18.18 -6.47
N ILE A 98 -4.04 19.18 -6.71
CA ILE A 98 -5.07 19.11 -7.77
C ILE A 98 -4.50 19.84 -8.99
N ASP A 99 -4.57 19.20 -10.15
CA ASP A 99 -4.15 19.81 -11.42
C ASP A 99 -5.27 20.70 -12.01
N ASP A 100 -4.98 21.35 -13.14
CA ASP A 100 -5.90 22.27 -13.81
C ASP A 100 -7.17 21.58 -14.35
N ASP A 101 -7.13 20.26 -14.54
CA ASP A 101 -8.26 19.45 -14.99
C ASP A 101 -9.10 18.90 -13.81
N GLY A 102 -8.71 19.20 -12.57
CA GLY A 102 -9.37 18.73 -11.35
C GLY A 102 -8.98 17.32 -10.94
N ASN A 103 -7.94 16.75 -11.50
CA ASN A 103 -7.42 15.46 -11.10
C ASN A 103 -6.46 15.59 -9.92
N MET A 104 -6.42 14.59 -9.06
CA MET A 104 -5.46 14.54 -7.98
C MET A 104 -4.15 13.92 -8.46
N GLN A 105 -3.07 14.64 -8.27
CA GLN A 105 -1.71 14.14 -8.48
C GLN A 105 -1.04 13.90 -7.14
N ILE A 106 -0.24 12.86 -7.07
CA ILE A 106 0.56 12.49 -5.90
C ILE A 106 2.00 12.28 -6.28
N ARG A 107 2.90 12.57 -5.34
CA ARG A 107 4.30 12.22 -5.38
C ARG A 107 4.81 11.83 -4.02
N GLY A 108 5.79 10.96 -3.97
CA GLY A 108 6.38 10.56 -2.71
C GLY A 108 7.50 9.56 -2.86
N LYS A 109 8.14 9.29 -1.74
CA LYS A 109 9.10 8.22 -1.52
C LYS A 109 8.77 7.52 -0.23
N GLU A 110 9.00 6.22 -0.19
CA GLU A 110 8.78 5.40 0.99
C GLU A 110 9.89 4.37 1.10
N THR A 111 10.37 4.15 2.32
CA THR A 111 11.31 3.07 2.59
C THR A 111 10.94 2.34 3.87
N GLY A 112 11.22 1.04 3.90
CA GLY A 112 10.97 0.20 5.06
C GLY A 112 11.99 -0.91 5.19
N TYR A 113 12.28 -1.26 6.43
CA TYR A 113 13.32 -2.21 6.78
C TYR A 113 12.80 -3.29 7.70
N PHE A 114 13.34 -4.48 7.54
CA PHE A 114 13.11 -5.60 8.43
C PHE A 114 14.02 -5.47 9.65
N THR A 115 13.46 -5.75 10.83
CA THR A 115 14.19 -5.57 12.09
C THR A 115 14.14 -6.82 12.94
N ASP A 116 15.22 -7.06 13.69
CA ASP A 116 15.28 -8.11 14.68
C ASP A 116 14.26 -7.88 15.80
N LEU A 117 13.55 -8.94 16.19
CA LEU A 117 12.45 -8.85 17.16
C LEU A 117 12.92 -8.46 18.57
N ALA A 118 14.12 -8.83 18.95
CA ALA A 118 14.62 -8.60 20.31
C ALA A 118 15.34 -7.26 20.44
N THR A 119 16.12 -6.88 19.42
CA THR A 119 17.00 -5.71 19.46
C THR A 119 16.47 -4.51 18.69
N GLY A 120 15.59 -4.73 17.70
CA GLY A 120 15.14 -3.70 16.77
C GLY A 120 16.22 -3.25 15.79
N ASP A 121 17.33 -3.98 15.69
CA ASP A 121 18.38 -3.71 14.69
C ASP A 121 17.90 -4.10 13.29
N ILE A 122 18.33 -3.33 12.28
CA ILE A 122 18.00 -3.64 10.90
C ILE A 122 18.71 -4.92 10.47
N LEU A 123 17.94 -5.87 9.95
CA LEU A 123 18.45 -7.13 9.44
C LEU A 123 19.12 -6.93 8.10
N LYS A 124 20.35 -7.41 7.96
CA LYS A 124 21.06 -7.55 6.67
C LYS A 124 21.09 -8.99 6.21
N THR A 125 21.03 -9.90 7.16
CA THR A 125 20.85 -11.34 6.94
C THR A 125 19.76 -11.84 7.88
N TRP A 126 19.16 -12.93 7.51
CA TRP A 126 18.15 -13.59 8.32
C TRP A 126 18.39 -15.10 8.32
N ASP A 127 18.46 -15.67 9.52
CA ASP A 127 18.55 -17.12 9.69
C ASP A 127 17.15 -17.71 9.51
N ASN A 128 16.91 -18.30 8.35
CA ASN A 128 15.62 -18.86 8.00
C ASN A 128 15.33 -20.12 8.83
N PRO A 129 14.37 -20.10 9.76
CA PRO A 129 14.11 -21.23 10.63
C PRO A 129 13.46 -22.44 9.90
N PHE A 130 12.98 -22.25 8.68
CA PHE A 130 12.27 -23.26 7.90
C PHE A 130 13.23 -24.03 6.97
N THR A 131 14.24 -23.36 6.45
CA THR A 131 15.23 -23.98 5.54
C THR A 131 16.58 -24.24 6.19
N GLY A 132 16.85 -23.58 7.33
CA GLY A 132 18.13 -23.61 8.01
C GLY A 132 19.23 -22.82 7.29
N GLU A 133 18.90 -22.06 6.25
CA GLU A 133 19.84 -21.21 5.51
C GLU A 133 19.88 -19.80 6.12
N THR A 134 21.06 -19.20 6.15
CA THR A 134 21.20 -17.76 6.36
C THR A 134 21.06 -17.08 5.00
N VAL A 135 20.09 -16.19 4.86
CA VAL A 135 19.79 -15.49 3.60
C VAL A 135 20.07 -14.00 3.73
N GLU A 136 20.46 -13.36 2.63
CA GLU A 136 20.55 -11.90 2.56
C GLU A 136 19.15 -11.30 2.50
N VAL A 137 18.92 -10.27 3.31
CA VAL A 137 17.66 -9.52 3.32
C VAL A 137 17.68 -8.54 2.15
N PHE A 138 16.63 -8.57 1.36
CA PHE A 138 16.44 -7.63 0.25
C PHE A 138 15.63 -6.44 0.73
N ASP A 139 16.30 -5.30 0.88
CA ASP A 139 15.65 -4.02 1.21
C ASP A 139 14.87 -3.54 -0.02
N PHE A 140 13.63 -3.13 0.19
CA PHE A 140 12.77 -2.64 -0.87
C PHE A 140 12.51 -1.14 -0.70
N TYR A 141 12.75 -0.39 -1.75
CA TYR A 141 12.58 1.06 -1.81
C TYR A 141 11.51 1.44 -2.82
N ASN A 142 10.56 2.26 -2.38
CA ASN A 142 9.58 2.89 -3.25
C ASN A 142 10.07 4.28 -3.63
N ASP A 143 10.82 4.34 -4.70
CA ASP A 143 11.39 5.58 -5.20
C ASP A 143 10.55 6.14 -6.34
N SER A 144 10.33 7.46 -6.25
CA SER A 144 9.55 8.22 -7.21
C SER A 144 8.14 7.66 -7.42
N MET A 145 7.45 7.34 -6.32
CA MET A 145 6.03 7.02 -6.38
C MET A 145 5.25 8.23 -6.86
N GLY A 146 4.36 8.01 -7.80
CA GLY A 146 3.50 9.08 -8.25
C GLY A 146 2.46 8.60 -9.25
N GLY A 147 1.46 9.41 -9.45
CA GLY A 147 0.41 9.13 -10.39
C GLY A 147 -0.65 10.20 -10.39
N THR A 148 -1.55 10.09 -11.34
CA THR A 148 -2.72 10.95 -11.47
C THR A 148 -3.97 10.09 -11.28
N LEU A 149 -4.81 10.48 -10.33
CA LEU A 149 -6.13 9.91 -10.12
C LEU A 149 -7.18 10.86 -10.64
N THR A 150 -8.18 10.31 -11.30
CA THR A 150 -9.28 11.07 -11.88
C THR A 150 -10.58 10.76 -11.13
N LYS A 151 -11.62 11.54 -11.35
CA LYS A 151 -12.97 11.30 -10.82
C LYS A 151 -13.58 9.96 -11.25
N GLU A 152 -12.92 9.26 -12.15
CA GLU A 152 -13.37 7.98 -12.68
C GLU A 152 -12.23 6.96 -12.54
N MET A 153 -12.59 5.75 -12.14
CA MET A 153 -11.66 4.62 -12.10
C MET A 153 -12.02 3.62 -13.19
N PRO A 154 -11.03 3.06 -13.90
CA PRO A 154 -11.29 1.95 -14.80
C PRO A 154 -11.72 0.71 -14.00
N ARG A 155 -12.62 -0.07 -14.54
CA ARG A 155 -13.12 -1.31 -13.94
C ARG A 155 -12.18 -2.50 -14.05
N PHE A 156 -11.01 -2.32 -14.59
CA PHE A 156 -10.05 -3.40 -14.80
C PHE A 156 -8.72 -3.07 -14.14
N ALA A 157 -7.97 -4.09 -13.84
CA ALA A 157 -6.63 -3.94 -13.30
C ALA A 157 -5.74 -3.14 -14.26
N MET A 158 -4.97 -2.22 -13.68
CA MET A 158 -3.92 -1.47 -14.36
C MET A 158 -2.55 -1.98 -13.91
N GLY A 159 -1.50 -1.59 -14.58
CA GLY A 159 -0.15 -1.99 -14.20
C GLY A 159 0.27 -3.32 -14.80
N ALA A 160 0.85 -4.20 -14.01
CA ALA A 160 1.37 -5.49 -14.46
C ALA A 160 0.34 -6.31 -15.27
N ALA A 161 -0.93 -6.16 -14.96
CA ALA A 161 -2.00 -6.77 -15.74
C ALA A 161 -2.12 -6.23 -17.16
N LYS A 162 -1.71 -5.01 -17.42
CA LYS A 162 -1.79 -4.38 -18.75
C LYS A 162 -0.89 -5.07 -19.76
N ASP A 163 0.26 -5.54 -19.33
CA ASP A 163 1.27 -6.15 -20.19
C ASP A 163 1.35 -7.67 -20.00
N ASP A 164 0.54 -8.25 -19.10
CA ASP A 164 0.45 -9.69 -18.91
C ASP A 164 -0.79 -10.26 -19.60
N PRO A 165 -0.63 -10.92 -20.76
CA PRO A 165 -1.75 -11.49 -21.49
C PRO A 165 -2.48 -12.60 -20.71
N THR A 166 -1.85 -13.18 -19.67
CA THR A 166 -2.51 -14.21 -18.85
C THR A 166 -3.52 -13.60 -17.89
N LEU A 167 -3.27 -12.40 -17.39
CA LEU A 167 -4.21 -11.64 -16.57
C LEU A 167 -5.34 -11.04 -17.40
N MET A 168 -5.08 -10.74 -18.66
CA MET A 168 -6.09 -10.25 -19.59
C MET A 168 -7.06 -11.34 -20.05
N ASN A 169 -6.69 -12.61 -19.93
CA ASN A 169 -7.46 -13.73 -20.44
C ASN A 169 -8.35 -14.42 -19.39
N ASP A 170 -8.33 -14.00 -18.16
CA ASP A 170 -9.23 -14.56 -17.13
C ASP A 170 -10.68 -14.09 -17.27
N GLY A 171 -10.97 -13.29 -18.28
CA GLY A 171 -12.31 -12.77 -18.58
C GLY A 171 -12.70 -11.53 -17.78
N THR A 172 -11.97 -11.19 -16.73
CA THR A 172 -12.30 -10.05 -15.86
C THR A 172 -11.93 -8.72 -16.50
N ALA A 173 -10.78 -8.65 -17.14
CA ALA A 173 -10.33 -7.43 -17.80
C ALA A 173 -11.24 -7.01 -18.97
N VAL A 174 -11.84 -7.97 -19.65
CA VAL A 174 -12.68 -7.72 -20.80
C VAL A 174 -14.10 -7.32 -20.41
N ALA A 175 -14.58 -7.82 -19.29
CA ALA A 175 -15.91 -7.49 -18.78
C ALA A 175 -16.05 -6.02 -18.35
N GLY A 176 -14.94 -5.33 -18.18
CA GLY A 176 -14.90 -4.00 -17.62
C GLY A 176 -14.56 -2.89 -18.59
N THR A 177 -15.25 -2.75 -19.70
CA THR A 177 -15.10 -1.55 -20.54
C THR A 177 -15.75 -0.28 -19.95
N GLY A 178 -16.31 -0.39 -18.75
CA GLY A 178 -16.89 0.73 -18.04
C GLY A 178 -15.90 1.42 -17.12
N VAL A 179 -16.19 2.65 -16.77
CA VAL A 179 -15.60 3.38 -15.66
C VAL A 179 -16.60 3.44 -14.51
N ILE A 180 -16.09 3.55 -13.30
CA ILE A 180 -16.91 3.83 -12.12
C ILE A 180 -16.47 5.16 -11.51
N PRO A 181 -17.37 5.88 -10.85
CA PRO A 181 -16.98 7.09 -10.15
C PRO A 181 -15.99 6.78 -9.03
N PHE A 182 -15.06 7.69 -8.80
CA PHE A 182 -14.10 7.58 -7.69
C PHE A 182 -14.81 7.94 -6.37
N VAL A 183 -15.56 7.00 -5.83
CA VAL A 183 -16.27 7.13 -4.56
C VAL A 183 -15.79 6.05 -3.62
N LEU A 184 -15.18 6.47 -2.51
CA LEU A 184 -14.58 5.60 -1.51
C LEU A 184 -15.59 5.28 -0.40
N PRO A 185 -15.52 4.11 0.24
CA PRO A 185 -16.45 3.69 1.27
C PRO A 185 -16.16 4.36 2.62
N PHE A 186 -16.28 5.68 2.67
CA PHE A 186 -16.16 6.44 3.90
C PHE A 186 -17.35 6.18 4.84
N GLU A 187 -17.06 5.95 6.11
CA GLU A 187 -18.05 5.78 7.17
C GLU A 187 -17.78 6.72 8.34
N THR A 188 -18.84 7.28 8.92
CA THR A 188 -18.73 8.18 10.08
C THR A 188 -19.13 7.47 11.36
N PHE A 189 -18.30 7.58 12.39
CA PHE A 189 -18.57 7.09 13.74
C PHE A 189 -18.38 8.22 14.75
N GLY A 190 -19.47 8.97 15.03
CA GLY A 190 -19.39 10.15 15.87
C GLY A 190 -18.46 11.23 15.25
N PRO A 191 -17.36 11.61 15.94
CA PRO A 191 -16.41 12.60 15.42
C PRO A 191 -15.38 12.00 14.45
N ASP A 192 -15.34 10.67 14.30
CA ASP A 192 -14.35 9.98 13.52
C ASP A 192 -14.88 9.64 12.13
N LEU A 193 -14.00 9.74 11.15
CA LEU A 193 -14.19 9.24 9.80
C LEU A 193 -13.34 8.00 9.61
N MET A 194 -13.94 6.96 9.08
CA MET A 194 -13.28 5.70 8.79
C MET A 194 -13.28 5.45 7.29
N LEU A 195 -12.19 4.84 6.81
CA LEU A 195 -12.11 4.32 5.46
C LEU A 195 -11.54 2.90 5.53
N ALA A 196 -12.35 1.91 5.16
CA ALA A 196 -11.88 0.56 4.93
C ALA A 196 -11.53 0.41 3.45
N TRP A 197 -10.32 -0.08 3.19
CA TRP A 197 -9.83 -0.31 1.84
C TRP A 197 -9.20 -1.69 1.77
N ASP A 198 -9.88 -2.57 1.09
CA ASP A 198 -9.43 -3.95 0.91
C ASP A 198 -9.16 -4.22 -0.54
N TYR A 199 -8.08 -4.92 -0.83
CA TYR A 199 -7.85 -5.38 -2.17
C TYR A 199 -7.13 -6.72 -2.22
N ALA A 200 -7.46 -7.51 -3.23
CA ALA A 200 -6.76 -8.72 -3.56
C ALA A 200 -6.55 -8.76 -5.07
N HIS A 201 -5.39 -9.19 -5.49
CA HIS A 201 -5.08 -9.35 -6.90
C HIS A 201 -4.17 -10.55 -7.11
N GLU A 202 -4.11 -11.00 -8.34
CA GLU A 202 -3.23 -12.08 -8.75
C GLU A 202 -2.49 -11.69 -10.02
N TYR A 203 -1.20 -12.00 -10.08
CA TYR A 203 -0.36 -11.75 -11.24
C TYR A 203 0.69 -12.84 -11.42
N THR A 204 1.24 -12.92 -12.63
CA THR A 204 2.34 -13.84 -12.92
C THR A 204 3.56 -13.49 -12.08
N ASN A 205 4.15 -14.49 -11.42
CA ASN A 205 5.34 -14.28 -10.62
C ASN A 205 6.53 -13.89 -11.51
N PRO A 206 7.10 -12.69 -11.40
CA PRO A 206 8.27 -12.30 -12.18
C PRO A 206 9.54 -13.07 -11.77
N VAL A 207 9.54 -13.66 -10.58
CA VAL A 207 10.62 -14.53 -10.10
C VAL A 207 10.36 -15.95 -10.60
N ASP A 208 10.74 -16.21 -11.87
CA ASP A 208 10.50 -17.50 -12.54
C ASP A 208 11.30 -18.62 -11.86
N PRO A 209 10.67 -19.72 -11.43
CA PRO A 209 11.35 -20.85 -10.76
C PRO A 209 12.44 -21.52 -11.62
N LYS A 210 12.43 -21.32 -12.94
CA LYS A 210 13.51 -21.77 -13.82
C LYS A 210 14.83 -21.04 -13.56
N HIS A 211 14.76 -19.79 -13.16
CA HIS A 211 15.92 -18.95 -12.92
C HIS A 211 16.20 -18.74 -11.44
N TRP A 212 15.17 -18.79 -10.61
CA TRP A 212 15.26 -18.62 -9.16
C TRP A 212 14.53 -19.75 -8.41
N PRO A 213 15.02 -21.01 -8.50
CA PRO A 213 14.32 -22.16 -7.91
C PRO A 213 14.14 -22.08 -6.39
N LYS A 214 15.04 -21.40 -5.67
CA LYS A 214 14.93 -21.21 -4.23
C LYS A 214 14.11 -19.96 -3.86
N ALA A 215 14.16 -18.91 -4.67
CA ALA A 215 13.46 -17.67 -4.40
C ALA A 215 11.98 -17.71 -4.83
N SER A 216 11.64 -18.51 -5.82
CA SER A 216 10.28 -18.61 -6.34
C SER A 216 9.45 -19.63 -5.57
N THR A 217 8.25 -19.23 -5.14
CA THR A 217 7.28 -20.10 -4.47
C THR A 217 6.11 -20.49 -5.38
N GLY A 218 6.26 -20.32 -6.67
CA GLY A 218 5.25 -20.73 -7.65
C GLY A 218 5.07 -19.73 -8.78
N PRO A 219 4.22 -20.06 -9.77
CA PRO A 219 4.08 -19.27 -10.98
C PRO A 219 3.23 -17.99 -10.81
N ARG A 220 2.51 -17.85 -9.70
CA ARG A 220 1.60 -16.73 -9.45
C ARG A 220 1.77 -16.16 -8.05
N ILE A 221 1.53 -14.86 -7.94
CA ILE A 221 1.53 -14.11 -6.70
C ILE A 221 0.13 -13.56 -6.46
N SER A 222 -0.43 -13.82 -5.28
CA SER A 222 -1.81 -13.44 -4.93
C SER A 222 -1.85 -12.75 -3.56
N PRO A 223 -1.38 -11.51 -3.44
CA PRO A 223 -1.47 -10.78 -2.18
C PRO A 223 -2.91 -10.33 -1.91
N SER A 224 -3.26 -10.34 -0.63
CA SER A 224 -4.48 -9.73 -0.13
C SER A 224 -4.11 -8.72 0.96
N GLU A 225 -4.58 -7.50 0.82
CA GLU A 225 -4.21 -6.36 1.66
C GLU A 225 -5.46 -5.65 2.18
N HIS A 226 -5.42 -5.31 3.46
CA HIS A 226 -6.54 -4.73 4.18
C HIS A 226 -6.08 -3.51 4.96
N PHE A 227 -6.63 -2.36 4.61
CA PHE A 227 -6.36 -1.09 5.25
C PHE A 227 -7.60 -0.60 6.00
N THR A 228 -7.38 -0.09 7.19
CA THR A 228 -8.42 0.61 7.94
C THR A 228 -7.83 1.92 8.43
N PHE A 229 -8.27 3.02 7.84
CA PHE A 229 -7.90 4.37 8.24
C PHE A 229 -8.91 4.92 9.22
N SER A 230 -8.43 5.65 10.22
CA SER A 230 -9.22 6.40 11.18
C SER A 230 -8.67 7.82 11.28
N MET A 231 -9.53 8.81 11.13
CA MET A 231 -9.17 10.22 11.09
C MET A 231 -10.29 11.10 11.66
N SER A 232 -9.98 12.36 11.94
CA SER A 232 -10.99 13.33 12.37
C SER A 232 -11.91 13.72 11.22
N LEU A 233 -13.23 13.60 11.44
CA LEU A 233 -14.22 14.06 10.46
C LEU A 233 -14.14 15.58 10.24
N ASP A 234 -13.94 16.35 11.33
CA ASP A 234 -13.85 17.81 11.23
C ASP A 234 -12.61 18.24 10.46
N GLU A 235 -11.43 17.65 10.75
CA GLU A 235 -10.19 17.92 10.02
C GLU A 235 -10.30 17.52 8.54
N MET A 236 -10.89 16.36 8.25
CA MET A 236 -11.10 15.92 6.88
C MET A 236 -12.01 16.84 6.08
N THR A 237 -13.11 17.28 6.67
CA THR A 237 -14.12 18.10 5.98
C THR A 237 -13.82 19.59 5.96
N ASP A 238 -12.85 20.07 6.73
CA ASP A 238 -12.38 21.45 6.69
C ASP A 238 -11.47 21.66 5.48
N ARG A 239 -11.96 22.41 4.49
CA ARG A 239 -11.19 22.72 3.28
C ARG A 239 -10.03 23.73 3.50
N SER A 240 -9.98 24.37 4.68
CA SER A 240 -8.85 25.23 5.04
C SER A 240 -7.65 24.43 5.58
N GLU A 241 -7.89 23.18 6.00
CA GLU A 241 -6.83 22.26 6.40
C GLU A 241 -6.28 21.53 5.16
N PRO A 242 -5.01 21.69 4.82
CA PRO A 242 -4.45 21.13 3.60
C PRO A 242 -4.21 19.62 3.66
N SER A 243 -4.22 19.04 4.86
CA SER A 243 -4.01 17.60 5.06
C SER A 243 -4.93 17.07 6.15
N SER A 244 -4.98 15.76 6.31
CA SER A 244 -5.63 15.10 7.44
C SER A 244 -4.68 14.09 8.07
N ARG A 245 -4.52 14.18 9.38
CA ARG A 245 -3.81 13.16 10.14
C ARG A 245 -4.63 11.89 10.20
N TYR A 246 -3.97 10.75 10.18
CA TYR A 246 -4.65 9.50 10.39
C TYR A 246 -3.81 8.50 11.21
N ASN A 247 -4.52 7.56 11.80
CA ASN A 247 -3.98 6.28 12.21
C ASN A 247 -4.57 5.19 11.32
N ALA A 248 -3.74 4.26 10.88
CA ALA A 248 -4.24 3.15 10.08
C ALA A 248 -3.72 1.80 10.60
N GLY A 249 -4.60 0.80 10.54
CA GLY A 249 -4.23 -0.60 10.61
C GLY A 249 -4.04 -1.13 9.21
N PHE A 250 -2.98 -1.91 9.01
CA PHE A 250 -2.73 -2.63 7.78
C PHE A 250 -2.46 -4.10 8.06
N SER A 251 -3.09 -4.97 7.30
CA SER A 251 -2.75 -6.39 7.31
C SER A 251 -2.62 -6.91 5.89
N ARG A 252 -1.74 -7.90 5.72
CA ARG A 252 -1.44 -8.50 4.44
C ARG A 252 -1.27 -10.01 4.57
N VAL A 253 -1.83 -10.73 3.61
CA VAL A 253 -1.49 -12.13 3.36
C VAL A 253 -0.85 -12.22 1.98
N SER A 254 0.28 -12.89 1.86
CA SER A 254 0.92 -13.10 0.57
C SER A 254 1.80 -14.36 0.60
N GLN A 255 2.26 -14.77 -0.56
CA GLN A 255 3.36 -15.72 -0.67
C GLN A 255 4.61 -15.19 0.03
N TRP A 256 5.56 -16.08 0.32
CA TRP A 256 6.86 -15.72 0.84
C TRP A 256 7.58 -14.73 -0.09
N TRP A 257 8.24 -13.76 0.48
CA TRP A 257 9.09 -12.87 -0.31
C TRP A 257 10.27 -13.64 -0.92
N PRO A 258 10.70 -13.30 -2.13
CA PRO A 258 11.72 -14.06 -2.84
C PRO A 258 13.03 -14.21 -2.09
N TRP A 259 13.46 -13.16 -1.38
CA TRP A 259 14.70 -13.17 -0.60
C TRP A 259 14.68 -14.16 0.57
N MET A 260 13.50 -14.61 1.01
CA MET A 260 13.38 -15.62 2.08
C MET A 260 13.73 -17.04 1.61
N ARG A 261 13.83 -17.26 0.29
CA ARG A 261 14.30 -18.51 -0.34
C ARG A 261 13.53 -19.75 0.11
N MET A 262 12.21 -19.65 0.06
CA MET A 262 11.32 -20.75 0.48
C MET A 262 10.98 -21.74 -0.63
N GLY A 263 11.39 -21.47 -1.87
CA GLY A 263 11.14 -22.34 -3.01
C GLY A 263 11.78 -23.73 -2.84
N GLY A 264 11.01 -24.77 -3.12
CA GLY A 264 11.42 -26.16 -2.94
C GLY A 264 11.45 -26.66 -1.49
N SER A 265 11.12 -25.83 -0.50
CA SER A 265 10.96 -26.25 0.89
C SER A 265 9.60 -26.93 1.13
N GLU A 266 9.48 -27.67 2.22
CA GLU A 266 8.19 -28.24 2.64
C GLU A 266 7.14 -27.18 3.03
N TYR A 267 7.57 -25.93 3.27
CA TYR A 267 6.74 -24.78 3.63
C TYR A 267 6.50 -23.81 2.47
N GLN A 268 6.86 -24.16 1.27
CA GLN A 268 6.79 -23.27 0.09
C GLN A 268 5.35 -22.74 -0.15
N ASP A 269 4.34 -23.54 0.10
CA ASP A 269 2.92 -23.21 -0.15
C ASP A 269 2.25 -22.50 1.04
N GLU A 270 2.98 -22.31 2.11
CA GLU A 270 2.52 -21.52 3.26
C GLU A 270 2.67 -20.02 2.99
N VAL A 271 2.13 -19.18 3.87
CA VAL A 271 2.03 -17.75 3.60
C VAL A 271 2.63 -16.87 4.68
N LEU A 272 3.03 -15.69 4.26
CA LEU A 272 3.32 -14.56 5.15
C LEU A 272 2.02 -13.86 5.57
N PHE A 273 1.97 -13.45 6.82
CA PHE A 273 0.98 -12.55 7.36
C PHE A 273 1.67 -11.33 7.97
N GLY A 274 1.33 -10.16 7.44
CA GLY A 274 1.80 -8.87 7.96
C GLY A 274 0.72 -8.18 8.77
N ARG A 275 1.09 -7.61 9.92
CA ARG A 275 0.25 -6.73 10.70
C ARG A 275 1.01 -5.49 11.11
N MET A 276 0.57 -4.34 10.64
CA MET A 276 1.28 -3.07 10.82
C MET A 276 0.32 -1.97 11.24
N PHE A 277 0.87 -0.96 11.86
CA PHE A 277 0.23 0.31 12.13
C PHE A 277 0.95 1.42 11.38
N SER A 278 0.20 2.40 10.92
CA SER A 278 0.70 3.55 10.20
C SER A 278 0.12 4.83 10.78
N HIS A 279 0.93 5.87 10.81
CA HIS A 279 0.54 7.20 11.23
C HIS A 279 0.98 8.20 10.17
N LYS A 280 0.18 9.23 9.92
CA LYS A 280 0.52 10.37 9.08
C LYS A 280 0.22 11.68 9.79
N GLY A 281 0.91 12.72 9.37
CA GLY A 281 0.84 14.04 9.98
C GLY A 281 1.86 14.21 11.10
N LEU A 282 3.01 13.57 10.98
CA LEU A 282 4.16 13.76 11.87
C LEU A 282 4.79 15.13 11.59
N LYS A 283 5.27 15.79 12.63
CA LYS A 283 5.94 17.09 12.50
C LYS A 283 7.32 16.98 11.85
N ASP A 284 7.99 15.88 12.13
CA ASP A 284 9.32 15.56 11.64
C ASP A 284 9.54 14.05 11.71
N PHE A 285 10.71 13.60 11.31
CA PHE A 285 11.08 12.18 11.36
C PHE A 285 11.43 11.65 12.76
N GLY A 286 11.36 12.50 13.81
CA GLY A 286 11.70 12.10 15.18
C GLY A 286 10.82 11.00 15.77
N ASP A 287 9.63 10.81 15.24
CA ASP A 287 8.72 9.71 15.61
C ASP A 287 9.06 8.37 14.92
N VAL A 288 9.97 8.39 13.96
CA VAL A 288 10.53 7.17 13.35
C VAL A 288 11.50 6.54 14.37
N PRO A 289 11.49 5.20 14.56
CA PRO A 289 12.40 4.55 15.48
C PRO A 289 13.86 4.98 15.25
N PRO A 290 14.58 5.41 16.29
CA PRO A 290 15.90 6.08 16.13
C PRO A 290 16.93 5.28 15.33
N LYS A 291 16.95 3.96 15.47
CA LYS A 291 17.85 3.09 14.69
C LYS A 291 17.52 3.08 13.20
N VAL A 292 16.24 3.14 12.88
CA VAL A 292 15.77 3.18 11.50
C VAL A 292 16.06 4.54 10.88
N LEU A 293 15.74 5.62 11.59
CA LEU A 293 16.06 6.98 11.12
C LEU A 293 17.56 7.15 10.86
N ALA A 294 18.41 6.78 11.81
CA ALA A 294 19.85 6.85 11.64
C ALA A 294 20.37 6.00 10.47
N TYR A 295 19.70 4.88 10.20
CA TYR A 295 20.03 4.06 9.03
C TYR A 295 19.64 4.74 7.72
N ILE A 296 18.45 5.36 7.65
CA ILE A 296 17.98 6.10 6.48
C ILE A 296 18.90 7.30 6.21
N GLU A 297 19.17 8.12 7.23
CA GLU A 297 20.05 9.29 7.13
C GLU A 297 21.44 8.93 6.58
N LYS A 298 21.94 7.77 6.93
CA LYS A 298 23.26 7.30 6.51
C LYS A 298 23.28 6.67 5.11
N ASN A 299 22.25 5.87 4.76
CA ASN A 299 22.32 4.97 3.61
C ASN A 299 21.35 5.31 2.48
N ALA A 300 20.29 6.09 2.79
CA ALA A 300 19.25 6.46 1.83
C ALA A 300 18.61 7.82 2.20
N PRO A 301 19.40 8.89 2.43
CA PRO A 301 18.87 10.19 2.90
C PRO A 301 17.87 10.82 1.92
N GLU A 302 17.92 10.47 0.65
CA GLU A 302 16.98 10.91 -0.38
C GLU A 302 15.53 10.46 -0.13
N TYR A 303 15.29 9.52 0.79
CA TYR A 303 13.94 9.06 1.18
C TYR A 303 13.31 9.91 2.28
N LEU A 304 14.04 10.91 2.79
CA LEU A 304 13.51 11.88 3.74
C LEU A 304 12.87 13.10 3.05
N GLU A 305 12.84 13.11 1.73
CA GLU A 305 12.23 14.16 0.93
C GLU A 305 11.42 13.54 -0.22
N PRO A 306 10.32 14.16 -0.68
CA PRO A 306 9.61 13.72 -1.87
C PRO A 306 10.47 13.98 -3.11
N PRO A 307 10.18 13.36 -4.26
CA PRO A 307 10.85 13.70 -5.51
C PRO A 307 10.57 15.14 -5.94
N ASP A 308 11.54 15.80 -6.59
CA ASP A 308 11.43 17.21 -7.06
C ASP A 308 10.45 17.37 -8.23
N PHE A 309 10.00 16.27 -8.83
CA PHE A 309 9.07 16.25 -9.97
C PHE A 309 7.82 15.44 -9.63
N TRP A 310 6.80 15.52 -10.48
CA TRP A 310 5.56 14.75 -10.35
C TRP A 310 5.59 13.53 -11.25
N PRO A 311 6.05 12.38 -10.74
CA PRO A 311 6.22 11.19 -11.55
C PRO A 311 4.86 10.60 -11.96
N GLN A 312 4.82 10.00 -13.16
CA GLN A 312 3.72 9.16 -13.61
C GLN A 312 4.22 7.71 -13.69
N VAL A 313 4.77 7.23 -12.58
CA VAL A 313 5.43 5.92 -12.50
C VAL A 313 4.71 5.07 -11.49
N GLN A 314 4.35 3.87 -11.89
CA GLN A 314 3.87 2.87 -10.94
C GLN A 314 5.05 2.34 -10.13
N PRO A 315 4.92 2.27 -8.80
CA PRO A 315 5.92 1.62 -7.97
C PRO A 315 6.00 0.14 -8.31
N LYS A 316 7.20 -0.41 -8.31
CA LYS A 316 7.43 -1.83 -8.51
C LYS A 316 6.95 -2.63 -7.30
N GLY A 317 6.47 -3.84 -7.53
CA GLY A 317 6.26 -4.80 -6.45
C GLY A 317 7.60 -5.40 -5.96
N THR A 318 7.63 -5.94 -4.76
CA THR A 318 8.83 -6.59 -4.20
C THR A 318 9.38 -7.69 -5.12
N TRP A 319 8.51 -8.48 -5.74
CA TRP A 319 8.91 -9.55 -6.66
C TRP A 319 9.50 -9.01 -7.97
N GLU A 320 8.97 -7.90 -8.49
CA GLU A 320 9.52 -7.25 -9.69
C GLU A 320 10.89 -6.64 -9.43
N ALA A 321 11.03 -5.92 -8.31
CA ALA A 321 12.32 -5.35 -7.91
C ALA A 321 13.36 -6.44 -7.72
N PHE A 322 13.02 -7.53 -7.01
CA PHE A 322 13.89 -8.66 -6.82
C PHE A 322 14.35 -9.29 -8.15
N ALA A 323 13.41 -9.55 -9.06
CA ALA A 323 13.71 -10.15 -10.35
C ALA A 323 14.60 -9.26 -11.26
N GLN A 324 14.56 -7.95 -11.07
CA GLN A 324 15.38 -6.99 -11.81
C GLN A 324 16.79 -6.80 -11.22
N GLU A 325 16.90 -6.85 -9.90
CA GLU A 325 18.10 -6.44 -9.16
C GLU A 325 18.94 -7.63 -8.68
N VAL A 326 18.30 -8.78 -8.42
CA VAL A 326 18.99 -9.96 -7.89
C VAL A 326 19.39 -10.90 -9.02
N PRO A 327 20.68 -11.29 -9.10
CA PRO A 327 21.15 -12.23 -10.11
C PRO A 327 20.38 -13.56 -10.09
N LYS A 328 20.20 -14.15 -11.26
CA LYS A 328 19.59 -15.48 -11.38
C LYS A 328 20.42 -16.52 -10.64
N GLU A 329 19.75 -17.45 -9.98
CA GLU A 329 20.38 -18.58 -9.30
C GLU A 329 20.85 -19.64 -10.30
N VAL A 330 20.14 -19.74 -11.44
CA VAL A 330 20.44 -20.67 -12.55
C VAL A 330 20.28 -19.92 -13.86
N GLU A 331 21.22 -20.09 -14.78
CA GLU A 331 21.19 -19.47 -16.12
C GLU A 331 20.12 -20.09 -17.06
#